data_c3934ff46cf5f15ed882fd48d11b2a80
#
_entry.id   c3934ff46cf5f15ed882fd48d11b2a80
#
_cell.length_a   1.000
_cell.length_b   1.000
_cell.length_c   1.000
_cell.angle_alpha   90.00
_cell.angle_beta   90.00
_cell.angle_gamma   90.00
#
_symmetry.space_group_name_H-M   'P 1'
#
loop_
_entity.id
_entity.type
_entity.pdbx_description
1 polymer ?
#
loop_
_entity_poly.entity_id
_entity_poly.type
_entity_poly.pdbx_seq_one_letter_code
_entity_poly.pdbx_strand_id
1 'polypeptide(L)'
;ASYDDITIINGIYDTEAVGLSNIPIAIASAMASAILPSIAGSFETKKKKDVRHKISVAIKTIMFIAIPSAVGMTVLSRPIVWLLYNTNTDSIRLGGCLLAALGASIVFYSLSTLSNSILQAVGKASKPVTNAVIALAVQTVVAAALLIFTDLGIYSLPIAVTVYSFMMCLLNGIAVKKA
;
A
#
# COMPACT_ATOMS: atom_id res chain seq x y z
N ALA A 1 -25.09 1.65 16.57
CA ALA A 1 -24.29 0.43 16.67
C ALA A 1 -23.84 0.25 18.12
N SER A 2 -23.94 -0.95 18.67
CA SER A 2 -23.39 -1.28 19.99
C SER A 2 -21.85 -1.20 19.94
N TYR A 3 -21.20 -1.04 21.11
CA TYR A 3 -19.73 -1.07 21.21
C TYR A 3 -19.16 -2.38 20.66
N ASP A 4 -19.84 -3.50 20.90
CA ASP A 4 -19.46 -4.82 20.41
C ASP A 4 -19.53 -4.89 18.87
N ASP A 5 -20.54 -4.29 18.25
CA ASP A 5 -20.67 -4.25 16.78
C ASP A 5 -19.51 -3.48 16.14
N ILE A 6 -19.11 -2.35 16.74
CA ILE A 6 -17.99 -1.53 16.27
C ILE A 6 -16.68 -2.32 16.38
N THR A 7 -16.48 -3.04 17.46
CA THR A 7 -15.27 -3.85 17.69
C THR A 7 -15.17 -4.98 16.66
N ILE A 8 -16.28 -5.67 16.38
CA ILE A 8 -16.34 -6.74 15.37
C ILE A 8 -16.03 -6.19 13.96
N ILE A 9 -16.64 -5.07 13.59
CA ILE A 9 -16.43 -4.44 12.27
C ILE A 9 -14.98 -4.00 12.08
N ASN A 10 -14.36 -3.41 13.13
CA ASN A 10 -12.94 -3.05 13.09
C ASN A 10 -12.04 -4.28 13.00
N GLY A 11 -12.37 -5.36 13.71
CA GLY A 11 -11.66 -6.63 13.64
C GLY A 11 -11.68 -7.24 12.22
N ILE A 12 -12.81 -7.19 11.55
CA ILE A 12 -12.94 -7.64 10.14
C ILE A 12 -12.07 -6.78 9.22
N TYR A 13 -12.10 -5.46 9.40
CA TYR A 13 -11.26 -4.55 8.62
C TYR A 13 -9.77 -4.83 8.79
N ASP A 14 -9.29 -4.87 10.04
CA ASP A 14 -7.86 -5.01 10.31
C ASP A 14 -7.33 -6.40 9.99
N THR A 15 -8.06 -7.46 10.36
CA THR A 15 -7.61 -8.84 10.23
C THR A 15 -7.85 -9.38 8.83
N GLU A 16 -9.06 -9.21 8.30
CA GLU A 16 -9.43 -9.83 7.03
C GLU A 16 -9.00 -8.95 5.84
N ALA A 17 -9.38 -7.68 5.80
CA ALA A 17 -9.12 -6.85 4.63
C ALA A 17 -7.67 -6.34 4.59
N VAL A 18 -7.19 -5.70 5.66
CA VAL A 18 -5.82 -5.14 5.72
C VAL A 18 -4.79 -6.28 5.80
N GLY A 19 -5.04 -7.32 6.62
CA GLY A 19 -4.15 -8.48 6.73
C GLY A 19 -3.89 -9.14 5.38
N LEU A 20 -4.92 -9.39 4.59
CA LEU A 20 -4.79 -10.00 3.25
C LEU A 20 -4.13 -9.05 2.25
N SER A 21 -4.47 -7.77 2.26
CA SER A 21 -3.84 -6.79 1.36
C SER A 21 -2.34 -6.62 1.62
N ASN A 22 -1.88 -6.89 2.85
CA ASN A 22 -0.47 -6.82 3.21
C ASN A 22 0.38 -7.95 2.60
N ILE A 23 -0.20 -9.08 2.18
CA ILE A 23 0.57 -10.19 1.61
C ILE A 23 1.33 -9.77 0.33
N PRO A 24 0.69 -9.26 -0.72
CA PRO A 24 1.41 -8.79 -1.90
C PRO A 24 2.33 -7.59 -1.60
N ILE A 25 1.97 -6.72 -0.66
CA ILE A 25 2.81 -5.59 -0.24
C ILE A 25 4.10 -6.10 0.43
N ALA A 26 4.02 -7.14 1.26
CA ALA A 26 5.19 -7.75 1.90
C ALA A 26 6.15 -8.37 0.88
N ILE A 27 5.62 -9.02 -0.16
CA ILE A 27 6.42 -9.56 -1.27
C ILE A 27 7.14 -8.41 -1.99
N ALA A 28 6.42 -7.33 -2.32
CA ALA A 28 7.02 -6.15 -2.94
C ALA A 28 8.10 -5.50 -2.06
N SER A 29 7.89 -5.45 -0.74
CA SER A 29 8.85 -4.94 0.24
C SER A 29 10.13 -5.79 0.30
N ALA A 30 10.00 -7.12 0.31
CA ALA A 30 11.13 -8.03 0.29
C ALA A 30 11.96 -7.84 -0.99
N MET A 31 11.31 -7.73 -2.15
CA MET A 31 11.99 -7.48 -3.43
C MET A 31 12.66 -6.10 -3.46
N ALA A 32 12.01 -5.07 -2.96
CA ALA A 32 12.59 -3.73 -2.86
C ALA A 32 13.85 -3.72 -1.97
N SER A 33 13.81 -4.44 -0.86
CA SER A 33 14.97 -4.59 0.05
C SER A 33 16.12 -5.37 -0.59
N ALA A 34 15.83 -6.41 -1.36
CA ALA A 34 16.84 -7.22 -2.04
C ALA A 34 17.61 -6.42 -3.12
N ILE A 35 16.96 -5.47 -3.79
CA ILE A 35 17.60 -4.68 -4.86
C ILE A 35 18.38 -3.46 -4.33
N LEU A 36 18.12 -3.05 -3.09
CA LEU A 36 18.70 -1.88 -2.44
C LEU A 36 20.25 -1.84 -2.49
N PRO A 37 20.99 -2.91 -2.12
CA PRO A 37 22.46 -2.90 -2.18
C PRO A 37 22.99 -2.71 -3.60
N SER A 38 22.31 -3.30 -4.59
CA SER A 38 22.70 -3.20 -6.00
C SER A 38 22.55 -1.76 -6.55
N ILE A 39 21.51 -1.04 -6.12
CA ILE A 39 21.31 0.38 -6.47
C ILE A 39 22.34 1.24 -5.76
N ALA A 40 22.58 1.02 -4.45
CA ALA A 40 23.55 1.77 -3.67
C ALA A 40 24.96 1.68 -4.26
N GLY A 41 25.44 0.48 -4.60
CA GLY A 41 26.75 0.29 -5.21
C GLY A 41 26.89 0.98 -6.59
N SER A 42 25.84 0.98 -7.41
CA SER A 42 25.86 1.72 -8.67
C SER A 42 25.82 3.23 -8.48
N PHE A 43 25.16 3.69 -7.42
CA PHE A 43 25.11 5.11 -7.07
C PHE A 43 26.45 5.62 -6.58
N GLU A 44 27.15 4.88 -5.69
CA GLU A 44 28.51 5.20 -5.20
C GLU A 44 29.53 5.29 -6.34
N THR A 45 29.43 4.40 -7.33
CA THR A 45 30.31 4.41 -8.51
C THR A 45 29.91 5.45 -9.54
N LYS A 46 28.95 6.33 -9.26
CA LYS A 46 28.43 7.42 -10.14
C LYS A 46 27.94 6.92 -11.52
N LYS A 47 27.57 5.68 -11.64
CA LYS A 47 27.06 5.08 -12.88
C LYS A 47 25.55 5.37 -13.08
N LYS A 48 25.21 6.62 -13.39
CA LYS A 48 23.81 7.08 -13.50
C LYS A 48 22.94 6.24 -14.47
N LYS A 49 23.49 5.78 -15.58
CA LYS A 49 22.74 4.92 -16.54
C LYS A 49 22.38 3.58 -15.91
N ASP A 50 23.30 2.99 -15.15
CA ASP A 50 23.13 1.70 -14.47
C ASP A 50 22.10 1.80 -13.34
N VAL A 51 22.19 2.86 -12.52
CA VAL A 51 21.19 3.16 -11.48
C VAL A 51 19.79 3.28 -12.09
N ARG A 52 19.64 4.06 -13.17
CA ARG A 52 18.35 4.25 -13.84
C ARG A 52 17.80 2.94 -14.45
N HIS A 53 18.68 2.13 -15.00
CA HIS A 53 18.31 0.80 -15.53
C HIS A 53 17.80 -0.11 -14.42
N LYS A 54 18.53 -0.21 -13.29
CA LYS A 54 18.16 -1.03 -12.13
C LYS A 54 16.82 -0.59 -11.52
N ILE A 55 16.62 0.73 -11.36
CA ILE A 55 15.34 1.28 -10.90
C ILE A 55 14.20 0.90 -11.86
N SER A 56 14.41 1.02 -13.17
CA SER A 56 13.39 0.66 -14.16
C SER A 56 13.04 -0.82 -14.13
N VAL A 57 14.03 -1.70 -13.98
CA VAL A 57 13.82 -3.15 -13.82
C VAL A 57 13.04 -3.43 -12.53
N ALA A 58 13.44 -2.82 -11.40
CA ALA A 58 12.77 -2.98 -10.13
C ALA A 58 11.28 -2.59 -10.20
N ILE A 59 10.96 -1.43 -10.79
CA ILE A 59 9.58 -0.98 -10.99
C ILE A 59 8.79 -2.02 -11.80
N LYS A 60 9.33 -2.47 -12.93
CA LYS A 60 8.66 -3.46 -13.79
C LYS A 60 8.39 -4.77 -13.06
N THR A 61 9.37 -5.26 -12.29
CA THR A 61 9.25 -6.53 -11.56
C THR A 61 8.21 -6.43 -10.45
N ILE A 62 8.21 -5.35 -9.68
CA ILE A 62 7.21 -5.14 -8.62
C ILE A 62 5.81 -4.95 -9.22
N MET A 63 5.67 -4.19 -10.30
CA MET A 63 4.38 -4.01 -10.97
C MET A 63 3.84 -5.30 -11.58
N PHE A 64 4.71 -6.18 -12.07
CA PHE A 64 4.34 -7.50 -12.58
C PHE A 64 3.70 -8.39 -11.52
N ILE A 65 4.04 -8.18 -10.24
CA ILE A 65 3.44 -8.90 -9.11
C ILE A 65 2.26 -8.10 -8.53
N ALA A 66 2.44 -6.79 -8.31
CA ALA A 66 1.45 -5.97 -7.62
C ALA A 66 0.13 -5.83 -8.40
N ILE A 67 0.18 -5.68 -9.74
CA ILE A 67 -1.03 -5.51 -10.54
C ILE A 67 -1.88 -6.79 -10.56
N PRO A 68 -1.37 -7.98 -10.90
CA PRO A 68 -2.17 -9.20 -10.85
C PRO A 68 -2.70 -9.49 -9.44
N SER A 69 -1.88 -9.25 -8.40
CA SER A 69 -2.30 -9.43 -7.01
C SER A 69 -3.45 -8.48 -6.64
N ALA A 70 -3.35 -7.19 -7.00
CA ALA A 70 -4.39 -6.21 -6.74
C ALA A 70 -5.70 -6.59 -7.45
N VAL A 71 -5.63 -6.99 -8.72
CA VAL A 71 -6.79 -7.45 -9.48
C VAL A 71 -7.37 -8.73 -8.87
N GLY A 72 -6.53 -9.70 -8.52
CA GLY A 72 -6.94 -10.94 -7.88
C GLY A 72 -7.63 -10.69 -6.54
N MET A 73 -7.04 -9.86 -5.67
CA MET A 73 -7.64 -9.48 -4.38
C MET A 73 -8.95 -8.71 -4.54
N THR A 74 -9.09 -7.89 -5.59
CA THR A 74 -10.33 -7.15 -5.85
C THR A 74 -11.43 -8.08 -6.38
N VAL A 75 -11.13 -8.88 -7.40
CA VAL A 75 -12.12 -9.74 -8.08
C VAL A 75 -12.52 -10.93 -7.23
N LEU A 76 -11.55 -11.56 -6.57
CA LEU A 76 -11.74 -12.75 -5.75
C LEU A 76 -11.88 -12.44 -4.25
N SER A 77 -12.13 -11.19 -3.88
CA SER A 77 -12.17 -10.74 -2.49
C SER A 77 -13.09 -11.58 -1.60
N ARG A 78 -14.33 -11.81 -2.02
CA ARG A 78 -15.30 -12.62 -1.26
C ARG A 78 -14.91 -14.09 -1.16
N PRO A 79 -14.58 -14.80 -2.28
CA PRO A 79 -14.05 -16.16 -2.21
C PRO A 79 -12.82 -16.33 -1.32
N ILE A 80 -11.89 -15.36 -1.37
CA ILE A 80 -10.68 -15.40 -0.54
C ILE A 80 -11.03 -15.28 0.95
N VAL A 81 -11.87 -14.31 1.33
CA VAL A 81 -12.31 -14.13 2.72
C VAL A 81 -13.08 -15.36 3.19
N TRP A 82 -13.99 -15.91 2.39
CA TRP A 82 -14.73 -17.11 2.72
C TRP A 82 -13.81 -18.32 2.96
N LEU A 83 -12.83 -18.53 2.07
CA LEU A 83 -11.93 -19.68 2.15
C LEU A 83 -11.02 -19.63 3.40
N LEU A 84 -10.56 -18.43 3.78
CA LEU A 84 -9.57 -18.27 4.83
C LEU A 84 -10.18 -18.10 6.22
N TYR A 85 -11.32 -17.41 6.32
CA TYR A 85 -11.90 -17.09 7.62
C TYR A 85 -13.17 -17.87 7.94
N ASN A 86 -13.90 -18.39 6.94
CA ASN A 86 -15.09 -19.22 7.08
C ASN A 86 -16.07 -18.75 8.19
N THR A 87 -16.29 -17.43 8.24
CA THR A 87 -17.16 -16.77 9.21
C THR A 87 -18.60 -16.71 8.70
N ASN A 88 -19.48 -15.96 9.36
CA ASN A 88 -20.85 -15.77 8.91
C ASN A 88 -20.90 -14.98 7.58
N THR A 89 -22.03 -15.14 6.86
CA THR A 89 -22.22 -14.54 5.52
C THR A 89 -22.08 -13.02 5.48
N ASP A 90 -22.51 -12.33 6.55
CA ASP A 90 -22.45 -10.88 6.62
C ASP A 90 -21.00 -10.37 6.82
N SER A 91 -20.21 -11.05 7.64
CA SER A 91 -18.79 -10.78 7.81
C SER A 91 -18.01 -11.02 6.53
N ILE A 92 -18.28 -12.13 5.82
CA ILE A 92 -17.65 -12.42 4.51
C ILE A 92 -17.98 -11.33 3.48
N ARG A 93 -19.22 -10.87 3.47
CA ARG A 93 -19.64 -9.80 2.57
C ARG A 93 -18.93 -8.49 2.89
N LEU A 94 -18.86 -8.11 4.16
CA LEU A 94 -18.20 -6.89 4.61
C LEU A 94 -16.68 -6.97 4.34
N GLY A 95 -16.00 -8.01 4.82
CA GLY A 95 -14.56 -8.20 4.63
C GLY A 95 -14.17 -8.25 3.15
N GLY A 96 -14.97 -8.93 2.32
CA GLY A 96 -14.77 -8.97 0.87
C GLY A 96 -14.92 -7.59 0.21
N CYS A 97 -15.91 -6.80 0.60
CA CYS A 97 -16.07 -5.44 0.06
C CYS A 97 -14.92 -4.51 0.50
N LEU A 98 -14.48 -4.63 1.75
CA LEU A 98 -13.34 -3.85 2.28
C LEU A 98 -12.03 -4.24 1.59
N LEU A 99 -11.79 -5.53 1.39
CA LEU A 99 -10.62 -6.05 0.65
C LEU A 99 -10.63 -5.57 -0.81
N ALA A 100 -11.78 -5.61 -1.48
CA ALA A 100 -11.90 -5.10 -2.84
C ALA A 100 -11.58 -3.60 -2.93
N ALA A 101 -12.04 -2.80 -1.96
CA ALA A 101 -11.76 -1.38 -1.89
C ALA A 101 -10.27 -1.07 -1.66
N LEU A 102 -9.52 -1.97 -0.97
CA LEU A 102 -8.08 -1.86 -0.77
C LEU A 102 -7.26 -2.28 -2.00
N GLY A 103 -7.85 -2.89 -3.01
CA GLY A 103 -7.13 -3.39 -4.18
C GLY A 103 -6.23 -2.35 -4.85
N ALA A 104 -6.72 -1.12 -5.04
CA ALA A 104 -5.93 -0.03 -5.61
C ALA A 104 -4.75 0.38 -4.72
N SER A 105 -4.92 0.35 -3.40
CA SER A 105 -3.86 0.70 -2.45
C SER A 105 -2.65 -0.25 -2.54
N ILE A 106 -2.85 -1.53 -2.87
CA ILE A 106 -1.79 -2.54 -3.02
C ILE A 106 -0.75 -2.07 -4.04
N VAL A 107 -1.19 -1.58 -5.20
CA VAL A 107 -0.29 -1.11 -6.26
C VAL A 107 0.49 0.11 -5.82
N PHE A 108 -0.19 1.13 -5.30
CA PHE A 108 0.46 2.37 -4.87
C PHE A 108 1.39 2.15 -3.68
N TYR A 109 0.99 1.30 -2.73
CA TYR A 109 1.80 0.98 -1.55
C TYR A 109 3.08 0.22 -1.95
N SER A 110 2.97 -0.73 -2.86
CA SER A 110 4.12 -1.48 -3.40
C SER A 110 5.13 -0.55 -4.10
N LEU A 111 4.66 0.38 -4.93
CA LEU A 111 5.52 1.39 -5.56
C LEU A 111 6.13 2.36 -4.56
N SER A 112 5.37 2.77 -3.56
CA SER A 112 5.86 3.63 -2.48
C SER A 112 6.99 2.94 -1.70
N THR A 113 6.82 1.68 -1.36
CA THR A 113 7.85 0.87 -0.66
C THR A 113 9.14 0.77 -1.47
N LEU A 114 9.04 0.52 -2.78
CA LEU A 114 10.21 0.56 -3.67
C LEU A 114 10.88 1.94 -3.67
N SER A 115 10.09 3.01 -3.79
CA SER A 115 10.62 4.38 -3.80
C SER A 115 11.31 4.74 -2.48
N ASN A 116 10.79 4.26 -1.34
CA ASN A 116 11.44 4.37 -0.03
C ASN A 116 12.81 3.69 -0.04
N SER A 117 12.89 2.45 -0.53
CA SER A 117 14.15 1.70 -0.61
C SER A 117 15.15 2.40 -1.53
N ILE A 118 14.73 2.92 -2.68
CA ILE A 118 15.60 3.69 -3.57
C ILE A 118 16.15 4.95 -2.88
N LEU A 119 15.31 5.72 -2.19
CA LEU A 119 15.75 6.92 -1.46
C LEU A 119 16.72 6.60 -0.34
N GLN A 120 16.53 5.46 0.34
CA GLN A 120 17.50 4.95 1.32
C GLN A 120 18.83 4.57 0.66
N ALA A 121 18.79 3.86 -0.47
CA ALA A 121 19.98 3.46 -1.22
C ALA A 121 20.85 4.63 -1.68
N VAL A 122 20.24 5.79 -1.99
CA VAL A 122 20.94 7.01 -2.42
C VAL A 122 21.24 7.97 -1.25
N GLY A 123 21.15 7.51 -0.01
CA GLY A 123 21.48 8.28 1.18
C GLY A 123 20.48 9.38 1.57
N LYS A 124 19.27 9.37 1.00
CA LYS A 124 18.22 10.36 1.28
C LYS A 124 17.08 9.78 2.14
N ALA A 125 17.43 9.00 3.17
CA ALA A 125 16.47 8.29 4.03
C ALA A 125 15.49 9.21 4.80
N SER A 126 15.83 10.48 5.02
CA SER A 126 14.95 11.45 5.66
C SER A 126 13.75 11.86 4.79
N LYS A 127 13.86 11.78 3.46
CA LYS A 127 12.78 12.18 2.54
C LYS A 127 11.52 11.32 2.66
N PRO A 128 11.60 9.97 2.67
CA PRO A 128 10.43 9.12 2.92
C PRO A 128 9.72 9.44 4.23
N VAL A 129 10.48 9.73 5.30
CA VAL A 129 9.90 10.05 6.61
C VAL A 129 9.09 11.35 6.54
N THR A 130 9.64 12.41 5.97
CA THR A 130 8.92 13.68 5.79
C THR A 130 7.68 13.49 4.92
N ASN A 131 7.81 12.76 3.81
CA ASN A 131 6.69 12.48 2.90
C ASN A 131 5.59 11.65 3.59
N ALA A 132 5.97 10.71 4.48
CA ALA A 132 5.03 9.91 5.25
C ALA A 132 4.21 10.78 6.22
N VAL A 133 4.84 11.74 6.90
CA VAL A 133 4.14 12.67 7.80
C VAL A 133 3.10 13.49 7.02
N ILE A 134 3.47 14.01 5.84
CA ILE A 134 2.56 14.76 4.98
C ILE A 134 1.40 13.87 4.51
N ALA A 135 1.70 12.68 4.02
CA ALA A 135 0.69 11.73 3.53
C ALA A 135 -0.26 11.30 4.66
N LEU A 136 0.25 11.08 5.87
CA LEU A 136 -0.54 10.73 7.05
C LEU A 136 -1.48 11.87 7.45
N ALA A 137 -1.00 13.12 7.45
CA ALA A 137 -1.83 14.27 7.72
C ALA A 137 -2.99 14.38 6.72
N VAL A 138 -2.71 14.20 5.42
CA VAL A 138 -3.74 14.19 4.37
C VAL A 138 -4.72 13.04 4.57
N GLN A 139 -4.24 11.82 4.85
CA GLN A 139 -5.08 10.67 5.16
C GLN A 139 -6.03 10.94 6.31
N THR A 140 -5.52 11.51 7.40
CA THR A 140 -6.33 11.80 8.61
C THR A 140 -7.43 12.82 8.29
N VAL A 141 -7.09 13.88 7.55
CA VAL A 141 -8.09 14.88 7.13
C VAL A 141 -9.14 14.27 6.21
N VAL A 142 -8.73 13.45 5.23
CA VAL A 142 -9.66 12.77 4.33
C VAL A 142 -10.55 11.78 5.07
N ALA A 143 -9.98 10.97 5.99
CA ALA A 143 -10.75 10.04 6.80
C ALA A 143 -11.80 10.77 7.67
N ALA A 144 -11.39 11.85 8.34
CA ALA A 144 -12.28 12.66 9.16
C ALA A 144 -13.39 13.31 8.30
N ALA A 145 -13.04 13.86 7.15
CA ALA A 145 -14.02 14.46 6.24
C ALA A 145 -15.03 13.42 5.74
N LEU A 146 -14.57 12.23 5.33
CA LEU A 146 -15.47 11.16 4.87
C LEU A 146 -16.38 10.67 5.99
N LEU A 147 -15.88 10.53 7.22
CA LEU A 147 -16.69 10.09 8.37
C LEU A 147 -17.72 11.14 8.81
N ILE A 148 -17.42 12.45 8.67
CA ILE A 148 -18.30 13.53 9.10
C ILE A 148 -19.32 13.90 8.00
N PHE A 149 -18.89 13.94 6.75
CA PHE A 149 -19.71 14.46 5.65
C PHE A 149 -20.37 13.38 4.78
N THR A 150 -20.08 12.09 5.02
CA THR A 150 -20.65 10.98 4.26
C THR A 150 -21.12 9.85 5.17
N ASP A 151 -22.15 9.11 4.72
CA ASP A 151 -22.65 7.92 5.42
C ASP A 151 -21.90 6.64 5.06
N LEU A 152 -20.63 6.76 4.61
CA LEU A 152 -19.82 5.62 4.19
C LEU A 152 -19.37 4.71 5.36
N GLY A 153 -19.39 5.21 6.59
CA GLY A 153 -18.98 4.44 7.76
C GLY A 153 -17.58 3.85 7.61
N ILE A 154 -17.46 2.54 7.81
CA ILE A 154 -16.17 1.81 7.78
C ILE A 154 -15.49 1.88 6.39
N TYR A 155 -16.24 2.05 5.29
CA TYR A 155 -15.66 2.18 3.93
C TYR A 155 -14.81 3.44 3.74
N SER A 156 -14.91 4.41 4.63
CA SER A 156 -14.06 5.60 4.64
C SER A 156 -12.58 5.23 4.84
N LEU A 157 -12.28 4.16 5.59
CA LEU A 157 -10.91 3.74 5.91
C LEU A 157 -10.14 3.23 4.70
N PRO A 158 -10.66 2.28 3.87
CA PRO A 158 -9.98 1.87 2.64
C PRO A 158 -9.72 3.02 1.68
N ILE A 159 -10.66 3.97 1.57
CA ILE A 159 -10.50 5.16 0.72
C ILE A 159 -9.35 6.02 1.24
N ALA A 160 -9.33 6.31 2.53
CA ALA A 160 -8.26 7.09 3.17
C ALA A 160 -6.89 6.42 3.03
N VAL A 161 -6.80 5.08 3.19
CA VAL A 161 -5.56 4.31 2.97
C VAL A 161 -5.11 4.38 1.51
N THR A 162 -6.04 4.33 0.56
CA THR A 162 -5.73 4.48 -0.87
C THR A 162 -5.18 5.88 -1.17
N VAL A 163 -5.75 6.93 -0.59
CA VAL A 163 -5.22 8.30 -0.70
C VAL A 163 -3.81 8.40 -0.10
N TYR A 164 -3.59 7.82 1.08
CA TYR A 164 -2.26 7.77 1.69
C TYR A 164 -1.22 7.13 0.78
N SER A 165 -1.50 5.91 0.31
CA SER A 165 -0.57 5.16 -0.55
C SER A 165 -0.31 5.87 -1.87
N PHE A 166 -1.31 6.51 -2.46
CA PHE A 166 -1.18 7.34 -3.65
C PHE A 166 -0.29 8.58 -3.41
N MET A 167 -0.56 9.32 -2.34
CA MET A 167 0.26 10.48 -1.94
C MET A 167 1.72 10.10 -1.68
N MET A 168 1.95 9.00 -0.95
CA MET A 168 3.29 8.47 -0.71
C MET A 168 4.00 8.09 -2.01
N CYS A 169 3.30 7.43 -2.93
CA CYS A 169 3.84 7.05 -4.24
C CYS A 169 4.24 8.30 -5.04
N LEU A 170 3.39 9.34 -5.07
CA LEU A 170 3.69 10.59 -5.78
C LEU A 170 4.87 11.34 -5.16
N LEU A 171 4.84 11.59 -3.85
CA LEU A 171 5.87 12.38 -3.18
C LEU A 171 7.24 11.69 -3.25
N ASN A 172 7.27 10.38 -3.02
CA ASN A 172 8.51 9.61 -3.12
C ASN A 172 8.99 9.48 -4.57
N GLY A 173 8.09 9.31 -5.54
CA GLY A 173 8.43 9.30 -6.96
C GLY A 173 9.08 10.61 -7.42
N ILE A 174 8.54 11.76 -6.99
CA ILE A 174 9.13 13.08 -7.23
C ILE A 174 10.51 13.19 -6.56
N ALA A 175 10.65 12.71 -5.32
CA ALA A 175 11.91 12.72 -4.60
C ALA A 175 12.99 11.85 -5.28
N VAL A 176 12.63 10.67 -5.77
CA VAL A 176 13.52 9.79 -6.55
C VAL A 176 13.96 10.45 -7.86
N LYS A 177 13.04 11.13 -8.57
CA LYS A 177 13.38 11.83 -9.82
C LYS A 177 14.37 12.98 -9.60
N LYS A 178 14.36 13.60 -8.41
CA LYS A 178 15.26 14.71 -8.03
C LYS A 178 16.56 14.22 -7.36
N ALA A 179 16.71 12.93 -7.10
CA ALA A 179 17.86 12.33 -6.44
C ALA A 179 18.99 12.00 -7.40
#